data_563dba7056f0c0cd19c49f863baa8de0
#
_entry.id   563dba7056f0c0cd19c49f863baa8de0
#
_cell.length_a   1.000
_cell.length_b   1.000
_cell.length_c   1.000
_cell.angle_alpha   90.00
_cell.angle_beta   90.00
_cell.angle_gamma   90.00
#
_symmetry.space_group_name_H-M   'P 1'
#
loop_
_entity.id
_entity.type
_entity.pdbx_description
1 polymer ?
#
loop_
_entity_poly.entity_id
_entity_poly.type
_entity_poly.pdbx_seq_one_letter_code
_entity_poly.pdbx_strand_id
1 'polypeptide(L)'
;HRINRRQRQMCIRDRTNDILKRSLITKATKIEDNLYAILLLDMTLQRNLEKVRRDFVANVSHELRSPLTSLVGFIETLLSGSVNDEKDRNKFLKIMDEEAKRMNRLIDDILSLSKVETEEHITPNTTISLIDPIKHIISSINEKSLKEENKILIEDLRSDPNKNCFISGDIDEINQVFVNLLENAIKYGFDNTNVIVRIEQEKNKEIKVSVINNGEGIPDKYIDRLTERFFRVDKARSRKIGGTGLGLAIVKHILIKHRAQLSINSIPNQETNFSITFPIIN
;
A
#
# COMPACT_ATOMS: atom_id res chain seq x y z
N HIS A 1 20.95 64.47 -3.18
CA HIS A 1 21.75 63.25 -3.10
C HIS A 1 20.82 62.04 -3.00
N ARG A 2 20.53 61.38 -4.14
CA ARG A 2 19.80 60.11 -4.21
C ARG A 2 20.80 59.01 -3.96
N ILE A 3 20.72 58.34 -2.80
CA ILE A 3 21.43 57.09 -2.53
C ILE A 3 20.58 55.95 -3.05
N ASN A 4 20.99 55.42 -4.21
CA ASN A 4 20.44 54.18 -4.76
C ASN A 4 20.96 53.00 -3.92
N ARG A 5 20.19 52.56 -2.93
CA ARG A 5 20.43 51.31 -2.24
C ARG A 5 19.94 50.15 -3.11
N ARG A 6 20.76 49.67 -4.01
CA ARG A 6 20.61 48.36 -4.60
C ARG A 6 20.86 47.35 -3.49
N GLN A 7 19.80 46.86 -2.88
CA GLN A 7 19.85 45.64 -2.07
C GLN A 7 20.36 44.50 -2.96
N ARG A 8 21.63 44.17 -2.86
CA ARG A 8 22.16 42.91 -3.41
C ARG A 8 21.62 41.78 -2.57
N GLN A 9 20.44 41.25 -2.94
CA GLN A 9 20.02 39.97 -2.51
C GLN A 9 20.95 38.92 -3.15
N MET A 10 21.89 38.43 -2.36
CA MET A 10 22.72 37.31 -2.77
C MET A 10 21.90 36.02 -2.50
N CYS A 11 21.20 35.53 -3.55
CA CYS A 11 20.57 34.21 -3.51
C CYS A 11 21.68 33.18 -3.38
N ILE A 12 21.76 32.53 -2.23
CA ILE A 12 22.72 31.46 -1.98
C ILE A 12 22.10 30.16 -2.38
N ARG A 13 22.87 29.45 -3.19
CA ARG A 13 22.71 28.12 -3.76
C ARG A 13 22.08 27.10 -2.81
N ASP A 14 21.10 26.40 -3.35
CA ASP A 14 20.66 25.09 -2.88
C ASP A 14 21.87 24.13 -2.80
N ARG A 15 22.31 23.77 -1.61
CA ARG A 15 23.26 22.68 -1.38
C ARG A 15 22.53 21.53 -0.74
N THR A 16 22.29 20.47 -1.51
CA THR A 16 22.02 19.16 -0.96
C THR A 16 23.32 18.59 -0.36
N ASN A 17 23.34 18.39 0.92
CA ASN A 17 24.45 17.70 1.56
C ASN A 17 24.15 16.20 1.50
N ASP A 18 24.75 15.47 0.57
CA ASP A 18 24.51 14.05 0.31
C ASP A 18 24.75 13.14 1.53
N ILE A 19 25.58 13.59 2.47
CA ILE A 19 25.89 12.82 3.69
C ILE A 19 24.72 12.78 4.67
N LEU A 20 23.88 13.82 4.74
CA LEU A 20 22.75 13.93 5.67
C LEU A 20 21.39 13.89 4.99
N LYS A 21 21.32 13.83 3.67
CA LYS A 21 20.09 13.90 2.85
C LYS A 21 19.15 15.06 3.27
N ARG A 22 19.72 16.17 3.76
CA ARG A 22 18.94 17.34 4.20
C ARG A 22 18.88 18.39 3.10
N SER A 23 17.71 19.00 2.95
CA SER A 23 17.47 20.10 2.03
C SER A 23 17.37 21.41 2.82
N LEU A 24 18.43 22.23 2.76
CA LEU A 24 18.51 23.47 3.50
C LEU A 24 18.36 24.66 2.54
N ILE A 25 17.52 25.63 2.89
CA ILE A 25 17.50 26.97 2.27
C ILE A 25 18.33 27.89 3.15
N THR A 26 19.37 28.50 2.55
CA THR A 26 20.24 29.46 3.24
C THR A 26 20.01 30.83 2.65
N LYS A 27 19.71 31.81 3.48
CA LYS A 27 19.60 33.23 3.12
C LYS A 27 20.56 34.04 3.99
N ALA A 28 21.49 34.75 3.35
CA ALA A 28 22.39 35.66 4.04
C ALA A 28 22.02 37.11 3.70
N THR A 29 21.99 37.96 4.70
CA THR A 29 21.70 39.38 4.57
C THR A 29 22.73 40.17 5.34
N LYS A 30 23.36 41.14 4.73
CA LYS A 30 24.27 42.07 5.41
C LYS A 30 23.44 43.06 6.24
N ILE A 31 23.71 43.16 7.51
CA ILE A 31 23.06 44.11 8.43
C ILE A 31 23.89 45.39 8.50
N GLU A 32 25.18 45.25 8.79
CA GLU A 32 26.16 46.34 8.86
C GLU A 32 27.47 45.96 8.17
N ASP A 33 28.45 46.88 8.13
CA ASP A 33 29.66 46.67 7.34
C ASP A 33 30.46 45.41 7.66
N ASN A 34 30.36 44.85 8.84
CA ASN A 34 31.02 43.58 9.20
C ASN A 34 30.04 42.58 9.84
N LEU A 35 28.72 42.83 9.76
CA LEU A 35 27.71 41.98 10.39
C LEU A 35 26.80 41.38 9.32
N TYR A 36 26.67 40.07 9.32
CA TYR A 36 25.78 39.30 8.44
C TYR A 36 24.80 38.47 9.26
N ALA A 37 23.53 38.52 8.90
CA ALA A 37 22.54 37.56 9.38
C ALA A 37 22.47 36.39 8.39
N ILE A 38 22.51 35.18 8.90
CA ILE A 38 22.34 33.95 8.11
C ILE A 38 21.11 33.22 8.63
N LEU A 39 20.11 33.04 7.76
CA LEU A 39 18.92 32.25 8.02
C LEU A 39 19.10 30.88 7.37
N LEU A 40 18.98 29.82 8.17
CA LEU A 40 18.99 28.42 7.71
C LEU A 40 17.60 27.83 7.97
N LEU A 41 16.93 27.40 6.92
CA LEU A 41 15.63 26.72 6.98
C LEU A 41 15.80 25.28 6.50
N ASP A 42 15.44 24.32 7.36
CA ASP A 42 15.39 22.90 6.98
C ASP A 42 14.05 22.63 6.26
N MET A 43 14.13 22.40 4.95
CA MET A 43 12.98 22.12 4.09
C MET A 43 12.89 20.64 3.73
N THR A 44 13.61 19.78 4.41
CA THR A 44 13.72 18.35 4.07
C THR A 44 12.36 17.69 4.08
N LEU A 45 11.58 17.88 5.13
CA LEU A 45 10.24 17.29 5.25
C LEU A 45 9.31 17.78 4.14
N GLN A 46 9.25 19.10 3.93
CA GLN A 46 8.38 19.70 2.93
C GLN A 46 8.72 19.18 1.51
N ARG A 47 10.00 19.17 1.15
CA ARG A 47 10.43 18.65 -0.17
C ARG A 47 10.17 17.17 -0.35
N ASN A 48 10.33 16.37 0.71
CA ASN A 48 9.99 14.96 0.67
C ASN A 48 8.49 14.76 0.44
N LEU A 49 7.64 15.51 1.14
CA LEU A 49 6.18 15.46 0.93
C LEU A 49 5.78 15.87 -0.49
N GLU A 50 6.36 16.95 -1.02
CA GLU A 50 6.12 17.40 -2.39
C GLU A 50 6.58 16.35 -3.42
N LYS A 51 7.73 15.72 -3.17
CA LYS A 51 8.24 14.63 -4.03
C LYS A 51 7.29 13.44 -4.01
N VAL A 52 6.89 12.96 -2.81
CA VAL A 52 5.95 11.83 -2.67
C VAL A 52 4.64 12.11 -3.39
N ARG A 53 4.10 13.34 -3.25
CA ARG A 53 2.87 13.75 -3.96
C ARG A 53 3.06 13.76 -5.48
N ARG A 54 4.16 14.29 -5.98
CA ARG A 54 4.47 14.33 -7.42
C ARG A 54 4.63 12.92 -7.98
N ASP A 55 5.40 12.07 -7.29
CA ASP A 55 5.63 10.68 -7.68
C ASP A 55 4.31 9.89 -7.67
N PHE A 56 3.41 10.16 -6.71
CA PHE A 56 2.08 9.56 -6.67
C PHE A 56 1.26 9.90 -7.91
N VAL A 57 1.13 11.20 -8.27
CA VAL A 57 0.37 11.65 -9.45
C VAL A 57 0.96 11.06 -10.74
N ALA A 58 2.29 11.03 -10.86
CA ALA A 58 2.96 10.43 -12.01
C ALA A 58 2.66 8.93 -12.12
N ASN A 59 2.76 8.18 -11.02
CA ASN A 59 2.49 6.75 -10.99
C ASN A 59 1.03 6.44 -11.32
N VAL A 60 0.06 7.17 -10.74
CA VAL A 60 -1.37 7.05 -11.09
C VAL A 60 -1.58 7.23 -12.60
N SER A 61 -1.00 8.29 -13.17
CA SER A 61 -1.12 8.59 -14.60
C SER A 61 -0.54 7.45 -15.46
N HIS A 62 0.58 6.88 -15.07
CA HIS A 62 1.19 5.76 -15.78
C HIS A 62 0.39 4.47 -15.66
N GLU A 63 -0.09 4.12 -14.45
CA GLU A 63 -0.85 2.88 -14.22
C GLU A 63 -2.26 2.94 -14.84
N LEU A 64 -2.85 4.12 -15.05
CA LEU A 64 -4.10 4.30 -15.81
C LEU A 64 -3.88 4.32 -17.33
N ARG A 65 -2.78 4.94 -17.81
CA ARG A 65 -2.53 5.06 -19.26
C ARG A 65 -2.28 3.70 -19.91
N SER A 66 -1.57 2.80 -19.25
CA SER A 66 -1.21 1.50 -19.82
C SER A 66 -2.44 0.65 -20.22
N PRO A 67 -3.39 0.35 -19.31
CA PRO A 67 -4.60 -0.40 -19.66
C PRO A 67 -5.49 0.36 -20.68
N LEU A 68 -5.59 1.68 -20.57
CA LEU A 68 -6.35 2.48 -21.53
C LEU A 68 -5.80 2.36 -22.94
N THR A 69 -4.48 2.42 -23.13
CA THR A 69 -3.83 2.23 -24.42
C THR A 69 -4.11 0.82 -24.99
N SER A 70 -4.07 -0.20 -24.12
CA SER A 70 -4.43 -1.59 -24.54
C SER A 70 -5.88 -1.69 -24.99
N LEU A 71 -6.82 -1.10 -24.21
CA LEU A 71 -8.24 -1.07 -24.57
C LEU A 71 -8.48 -0.41 -25.94
N VAL A 72 -7.89 0.78 -26.15
CA VAL A 72 -8.01 1.51 -27.43
C VAL A 72 -7.46 0.65 -28.58
N GLY A 73 -6.30 0.03 -28.44
CA GLY A 73 -5.72 -0.83 -29.49
C GLY A 73 -6.58 -2.04 -29.80
N PHE A 74 -7.19 -2.69 -28.81
CA PHE A 74 -8.12 -3.81 -29.06
C PHE A 74 -9.41 -3.35 -29.75
N ILE A 75 -9.96 -2.18 -29.34
CA ILE A 75 -11.12 -1.61 -29.99
C ILE A 75 -10.82 -1.27 -31.45
N GLU A 76 -9.71 -0.61 -31.76
CA GLU A 76 -9.28 -0.30 -33.13
C GLU A 76 -9.09 -1.57 -33.98
N THR A 77 -8.51 -2.62 -33.39
CA THR A 77 -8.33 -3.92 -34.06
C THR A 77 -9.68 -4.58 -34.40
N LEU A 78 -10.65 -4.53 -33.49
CA LEU A 78 -12.00 -5.04 -33.71
C LEU A 78 -12.75 -4.22 -34.77
N LEU A 79 -12.63 -2.90 -34.73
CA LEU A 79 -13.29 -1.99 -35.69
C LEU A 79 -12.71 -2.10 -37.11
N SER A 80 -11.42 -2.40 -37.24
CA SER A 80 -10.78 -2.56 -38.56
C SER A 80 -11.29 -3.76 -39.36
N GLY A 81 -12.10 -4.65 -38.74
CA GLY A 81 -12.57 -5.86 -39.35
C GLY A 81 -11.48 -6.94 -39.59
N SER A 82 -10.29 -6.74 -39.00
CA SER A 82 -9.16 -7.67 -39.15
C SER A 82 -9.37 -8.98 -38.38
N VAL A 83 -10.33 -9.03 -37.48
CA VAL A 83 -10.63 -10.20 -36.62
C VAL A 83 -11.92 -10.85 -37.12
N ASN A 84 -11.74 -11.85 -37.98
CA ASN A 84 -12.87 -12.60 -38.57
C ASN A 84 -13.26 -13.84 -37.75
N ASP A 85 -12.38 -14.34 -36.88
CA ASP A 85 -12.67 -15.50 -36.03
C ASP A 85 -13.38 -15.05 -34.74
N GLU A 86 -14.51 -15.70 -34.45
CA GLU A 86 -15.29 -15.49 -33.26
C GLU A 86 -14.49 -15.80 -31.98
N LYS A 87 -13.61 -16.78 -32.00
CA LYS A 87 -12.76 -17.12 -30.85
C LYS A 87 -11.77 -16.00 -30.53
N ASP A 88 -11.14 -15.42 -31.56
CA ASP A 88 -10.20 -14.30 -31.34
C ASP A 88 -10.94 -13.05 -30.89
N ARG A 89 -12.12 -12.78 -31.44
CA ARG A 89 -12.99 -11.67 -30.98
C ARG A 89 -13.35 -11.83 -29.50
N ASN A 90 -13.78 -13.01 -29.08
CA ASN A 90 -14.14 -13.29 -27.69
C ASN A 90 -12.92 -13.21 -26.77
N LYS A 91 -11.74 -13.61 -27.24
CA LYS A 91 -10.49 -13.45 -26.49
C LYS A 91 -10.14 -11.98 -26.25
N PHE A 92 -10.26 -11.11 -27.26
CA PHE A 92 -10.00 -9.68 -27.11
C PHE A 92 -11.01 -9.03 -26.17
N LEU A 93 -12.30 -9.34 -26.30
CA LEU A 93 -13.33 -8.85 -25.39
C LEU A 93 -13.06 -9.25 -23.93
N LYS A 94 -12.58 -10.48 -23.69
CA LYS A 94 -12.21 -10.95 -22.35
C LYS A 94 -11.02 -10.20 -21.80
N ILE A 95 -9.99 -9.94 -22.59
CA ILE A 95 -8.82 -9.13 -22.15
C ILE A 95 -9.26 -7.71 -21.85
N MET A 96 -10.15 -7.12 -22.66
CA MET A 96 -10.67 -5.78 -22.42
C MET A 96 -11.48 -5.71 -21.11
N ASP A 97 -12.29 -6.71 -20.81
CA ASP A 97 -13.04 -6.81 -19.55
C ASP A 97 -12.09 -6.90 -18.34
N GLU A 98 -11.04 -7.72 -18.44
CA GLU A 98 -10.02 -7.85 -17.40
C GLU A 98 -9.26 -6.53 -17.15
N GLU A 99 -8.89 -5.78 -18.20
CA GLU A 99 -8.24 -4.49 -18.09
C GLU A 99 -9.18 -3.41 -17.52
N ALA A 100 -10.45 -3.40 -17.92
CA ALA A 100 -11.44 -2.49 -17.36
C ALA A 100 -11.68 -2.75 -15.87
N LYS A 101 -11.81 -4.01 -15.46
CA LYS A 101 -11.90 -4.41 -14.04
C LYS A 101 -10.65 -4.03 -13.25
N ARG A 102 -9.48 -4.13 -13.87
CA ARG A 102 -8.22 -3.69 -13.25
C ARG A 102 -8.20 -2.17 -13.04
N MET A 103 -8.67 -1.39 -14.01
CA MET A 103 -8.76 0.06 -13.86
C MET A 103 -9.71 0.46 -12.73
N ASN A 104 -10.88 -0.17 -12.64
CA ASN A 104 -11.83 0.09 -11.55
C ASN A 104 -11.19 -0.20 -10.18
N ARG A 105 -10.53 -1.36 -10.01
CA ARG A 105 -9.81 -1.67 -8.75
C ARG A 105 -8.74 -0.62 -8.41
N LEU A 106 -8.01 -0.12 -9.42
CA LEU A 106 -7.02 0.93 -9.19
C LEU A 106 -7.66 2.24 -8.72
N ILE A 107 -8.81 2.62 -9.30
CA ILE A 107 -9.56 3.81 -8.90
C ILE A 107 -10.07 3.65 -7.46
N ASP A 108 -10.66 2.51 -7.13
CA ASP A 108 -11.16 2.21 -5.79
C ASP A 108 -10.03 2.25 -4.75
N ASP A 109 -8.86 1.68 -5.07
CA ASP A 109 -7.68 1.73 -4.21
C ASP A 109 -7.19 3.17 -3.98
N ILE A 110 -7.19 4.02 -5.03
CA ILE A 110 -6.80 5.43 -4.92
C ILE A 110 -7.77 6.20 -4.03
N LEU A 111 -9.08 6.01 -4.21
CA LEU A 111 -10.11 6.66 -3.40
C LEU A 111 -10.02 6.21 -1.94
N SER A 112 -9.87 4.90 -1.71
CA SER A 112 -9.69 4.34 -0.38
C SER A 112 -8.44 4.88 0.30
N LEU A 113 -7.29 4.88 -0.40
CA LEU A 113 -6.04 5.43 0.14
C LEU A 113 -6.20 6.91 0.51
N SER A 114 -6.80 7.71 -0.38
CA SER A 114 -7.04 9.14 -0.13
C SER A 114 -7.92 9.37 1.11
N LYS A 115 -8.96 8.54 1.30
CA LYS A 115 -9.84 8.61 2.47
C LYS A 115 -9.06 8.28 3.74
N VAL A 116 -8.38 7.14 3.80
CA VAL A 116 -7.69 6.70 5.02
C VAL A 116 -6.52 7.60 5.39
N GLU A 117 -5.82 8.20 4.42
CA GLU A 117 -4.76 9.18 4.66
C GLU A 117 -5.32 10.49 5.27
N THR A 118 -6.46 10.96 4.78
CA THR A 118 -7.10 12.17 5.30
C THR A 118 -7.61 11.96 6.73
N GLU A 119 -8.10 10.76 7.03
CA GLU A 119 -8.70 10.41 8.31
C GLU A 119 -7.71 9.70 9.28
N GLU A 120 -6.44 9.54 8.94
CA GLU A 120 -5.44 8.80 9.73
C GLU A 120 -5.34 9.27 11.18
N HIS A 121 -5.57 10.56 11.42
CA HIS A 121 -5.54 11.15 12.77
C HIS A 121 -6.83 10.95 13.57
N ILE A 122 -7.91 10.44 12.94
CA ILE A 122 -9.22 10.22 13.54
C ILE A 122 -9.30 8.76 14.01
N THR A 123 -9.05 8.52 15.30
CA THR A 123 -9.18 7.16 15.84
C THR A 123 -10.65 6.74 15.88
N PRO A 124 -11.01 5.57 15.32
CA PRO A 124 -12.39 5.07 15.40
C PRO A 124 -12.80 4.81 16.85
N ASN A 125 -14.05 5.13 17.18
CA ASN A 125 -14.60 4.97 18.54
C ASN A 125 -15.55 3.77 18.67
N THR A 126 -15.83 3.07 17.58
CA THR A 126 -16.75 1.92 17.57
C THR A 126 -16.03 0.69 18.07
N THR A 127 -16.65 -0.04 18.99
CA THR A 127 -16.16 -1.35 19.46
C THR A 127 -16.61 -2.42 18.48
N ILE A 128 -15.68 -3.15 17.89
CA ILE A 128 -15.94 -4.22 16.93
C ILE A 128 -15.31 -5.53 17.38
N SER A 129 -15.94 -6.68 17.04
CA SER A 129 -15.31 -8.00 17.13
C SER A 129 -14.24 -8.11 16.05
N LEU A 130 -13.04 -8.57 16.40
CA LEU A 130 -11.96 -8.74 15.42
C LEU A 130 -12.03 -10.09 14.71
N ILE A 131 -12.44 -11.14 15.42
CA ILE A 131 -12.32 -12.52 14.94
C ILE A 131 -13.42 -12.90 13.95
N ASP A 132 -14.66 -12.48 14.20
CA ASP A 132 -15.80 -12.86 13.37
C ASP A 132 -15.68 -12.37 11.92
N PRO A 133 -15.29 -11.11 11.67
CA PRO A 133 -15.04 -10.63 10.31
C PRO A 133 -13.95 -11.42 9.58
N ILE A 134 -12.87 -11.76 10.27
CA ILE A 134 -11.77 -12.55 9.69
C ILE A 134 -12.29 -13.93 9.25
N LYS A 135 -13.03 -14.62 10.11
CA LYS A 135 -13.64 -15.91 9.78
C LYS A 135 -14.58 -15.81 8.58
N HIS A 136 -15.41 -14.76 8.54
CA HIS A 136 -16.34 -14.53 7.43
C HIS A 136 -15.62 -14.28 6.11
N ILE A 137 -14.56 -13.46 6.09
CA ILE A 137 -13.75 -13.18 4.90
C ILE A 137 -13.12 -14.48 4.40
N ILE A 138 -12.51 -15.27 5.30
CA ILE A 138 -11.88 -16.55 4.96
C ILE A 138 -12.88 -17.52 4.34
N SER A 139 -14.07 -17.67 4.93
CA SER A 139 -15.13 -18.51 4.37
C SER A 139 -15.52 -18.05 2.97
N SER A 140 -15.75 -16.75 2.78
CA SER A 140 -16.11 -16.19 1.47
C SER A 140 -15.04 -16.39 0.39
N ILE A 141 -13.76 -16.30 0.76
CA ILE A 141 -12.64 -16.53 -0.18
C ILE A 141 -12.56 -18.02 -0.51
N ASN A 142 -12.63 -18.90 0.48
CA ASN A 142 -12.56 -20.34 0.28
C ASN A 142 -13.73 -20.87 -0.58
N GLU A 143 -14.94 -20.32 -0.43
CA GLU A 143 -16.11 -20.68 -1.25
C GLU A 143 -15.95 -20.24 -2.72
N LYS A 144 -15.31 -19.09 -2.97
CA LYS A 144 -15.06 -18.60 -4.33
C LYS A 144 -13.89 -19.31 -5.01
N SER A 145 -13.00 -19.91 -4.24
CA SER A 145 -11.86 -20.65 -4.75
C SER A 145 -12.33 -22.03 -5.23
N LEU A 146 -12.60 -22.15 -6.55
CA LEU A 146 -12.96 -23.40 -7.20
C LEU A 146 -11.82 -24.43 -7.22
N LYS A 147 -10.61 -24.04 -6.84
CA LYS A 147 -9.44 -24.92 -6.75
C LYS A 147 -9.28 -25.35 -5.29
N GLU A 148 -9.39 -26.64 -5.03
CA GLU A 148 -9.14 -27.25 -3.70
C GLU A 148 -7.69 -27.08 -3.22
N GLU A 149 -6.81 -26.55 -4.05
CA GLU A 149 -5.36 -26.63 -3.92
C GLU A 149 -4.74 -25.56 -3.01
N ASN A 150 -5.44 -24.43 -2.75
CA ASN A 150 -4.94 -23.37 -1.88
C ASN A 150 -6.03 -22.91 -0.91
N LYS A 151 -6.12 -23.55 0.25
CA LYS A 151 -7.09 -23.18 1.29
C LYS A 151 -6.47 -22.21 2.28
N ILE A 152 -7.31 -21.31 2.80
CA ILE A 152 -6.95 -20.49 3.94
C ILE A 152 -7.38 -21.24 5.20
N LEU A 153 -6.41 -21.54 6.05
CA LEU A 153 -6.60 -22.25 7.33
C LEU A 153 -6.48 -21.26 8.49
N ILE A 154 -7.28 -21.47 9.54
CA ILE A 154 -7.24 -20.67 10.76
C ILE A 154 -6.58 -21.51 11.86
N GLU A 155 -5.53 -20.96 12.46
CA GLU A 155 -4.88 -21.47 13.67
C GLU A 155 -5.15 -20.50 14.83
N ASP A 156 -6.15 -20.80 15.65
CA ASP A 156 -6.47 -20.00 16.83
C ASP A 156 -5.74 -20.55 18.06
N LEU A 157 -4.63 -19.92 18.43
CA LEU A 157 -3.76 -20.32 19.55
C LEU A 157 -4.08 -19.56 20.85
N ARG A 158 -5.21 -18.89 20.93
CA ARG A 158 -5.65 -18.22 22.16
C ARG A 158 -6.02 -19.23 23.22
N SER A 159 -5.86 -18.88 24.49
CA SER A 159 -6.24 -19.74 25.63
C SER A 159 -7.72 -20.07 25.64
N ASP A 160 -8.59 -19.20 25.14
CA ASP A 160 -10.02 -19.40 24.95
C ASP A 160 -10.44 -18.91 23.56
N PRO A 161 -10.49 -19.81 22.55
CA PRO A 161 -10.90 -19.48 21.20
C PRO A 161 -12.35 -18.99 21.05
N ASN A 162 -13.22 -19.30 22.03
CA ASN A 162 -14.62 -18.87 22.01
C ASN A 162 -14.82 -17.46 22.58
N LYS A 163 -13.83 -16.92 23.26
CA LYS A 163 -13.89 -15.57 23.79
C LYS A 163 -13.68 -14.55 22.65
N ASN A 164 -14.65 -13.66 22.47
CA ASN A 164 -14.52 -12.56 21.52
C ASN A 164 -13.42 -11.59 21.95
N CYS A 165 -12.66 -11.12 20.96
CA CYS A 165 -11.68 -10.03 21.14
C CYS A 165 -12.24 -8.76 20.50
N PHE A 166 -12.40 -7.72 21.31
CA PHE A 166 -12.94 -6.46 20.87
C PHE A 166 -11.80 -5.44 20.72
N ILE A 167 -11.87 -4.69 19.63
CA ILE A 167 -10.95 -3.57 19.34
C ILE A 167 -11.76 -2.31 19.03
N SER A 168 -11.14 -1.14 19.15
CA SER A 168 -11.71 0.10 18.62
C SER A 168 -11.41 0.16 17.12
N GLY A 169 -12.45 0.21 16.29
CA GLY A 169 -12.21 0.12 14.87
C GLY A 169 -13.43 0.39 14.00
N ASP A 170 -13.16 0.57 12.71
CA ASP A 170 -14.13 0.56 11.63
C ASP A 170 -14.09 -0.83 10.96
N ILE A 171 -15.26 -1.49 10.91
CA ILE A 171 -15.38 -2.86 10.42
C ILE A 171 -14.99 -2.99 8.94
N ASP A 172 -15.34 -1.99 8.12
CA ASP A 172 -15.06 -2.03 6.68
C ASP A 172 -13.56 -1.84 6.41
N GLU A 173 -12.91 -0.96 7.18
CA GLU A 173 -11.46 -0.75 7.11
C GLU A 173 -10.69 -1.99 7.57
N ILE A 174 -11.12 -2.64 8.67
CA ILE A 174 -10.51 -3.90 9.13
C ILE A 174 -10.72 -5.03 8.12
N ASN A 175 -11.91 -5.13 7.53
CA ASN A 175 -12.16 -6.08 6.44
C ASN A 175 -11.22 -5.83 5.26
N GLN A 176 -11.02 -4.58 4.87
CA GLN A 176 -10.11 -4.21 3.79
C GLN A 176 -8.66 -4.60 4.08
N VAL A 177 -8.20 -4.46 5.34
CA VAL A 177 -6.86 -4.93 5.75
C VAL A 177 -6.71 -6.42 5.47
N PHE A 178 -7.62 -7.25 5.99
CA PHE A 178 -7.50 -8.71 5.84
C PHE A 178 -7.71 -9.18 4.41
N VAL A 179 -8.63 -8.58 3.65
CA VAL A 179 -8.79 -8.87 2.21
C VAL A 179 -7.48 -8.59 1.46
N ASN A 180 -6.85 -7.44 1.67
CA ASN A 180 -5.58 -7.09 1.03
C ASN A 180 -4.45 -8.08 1.38
N LEU A 181 -4.33 -8.47 2.66
CA LEU A 181 -3.29 -9.41 3.08
C LEU A 181 -3.54 -10.82 2.56
N LEU A 182 -4.78 -11.32 2.64
CA LEU A 182 -5.15 -12.65 2.17
C LEU A 182 -5.02 -12.77 0.64
N GLU A 183 -5.47 -11.76 -0.11
CA GLU A 183 -5.25 -11.73 -1.55
C GLU A 183 -3.76 -11.72 -1.92
N ASN A 184 -2.93 -10.96 -1.20
CA ASN A 184 -1.49 -10.97 -1.41
C ASN A 184 -0.91 -12.36 -1.10
N ALA A 185 -1.30 -12.99 0.01
CA ALA A 185 -0.83 -14.31 0.39
C ALA A 185 -1.16 -15.38 -0.67
N ILE A 186 -2.36 -15.33 -1.25
CA ILE A 186 -2.79 -16.23 -2.34
C ILE A 186 -2.03 -15.93 -3.64
N LYS A 187 -1.90 -14.64 -4.01
CA LYS A 187 -1.26 -14.22 -5.27
C LYS A 187 0.23 -14.53 -5.33
N TYR A 188 0.91 -14.47 -4.18
CA TYR A 188 2.37 -14.65 -4.09
C TYR A 188 2.78 -15.97 -3.43
N GLY A 189 1.81 -16.77 -3.01
CA GLY A 189 2.04 -18.13 -2.54
C GLY A 189 2.41 -19.08 -3.66
N PHE A 190 3.05 -20.19 -3.32
CA PHE A 190 3.26 -21.29 -4.24
C PHE A 190 1.95 -22.04 -4.51
N ASP A 191 1.81 -22.61 -5.70
CA ASP A 191 0.70 -23.51 -5.99
C ASP A 191 0.70 -24.68 -5.01
N ASN A 192 -0.48 -25.18 -4.65
CA ASN A 192 -0.67 -26.31 -3.71
C ASN A 192 -0.15 -26.07 -2.27
N THR A 193 -0.10 -24.81 -1.85
CA THR A 193 0.23 -24.45 -0.44
C THR A 193 -0.93 -23.70 0.22
N ASN A 194 -1.12 -23.94 1.52
CA ASN A 194 -2.13 -23.24 2.28
C ASN A 194 -1.63 -21.88 2.77
N VAL A 195 -2.56 -20.94 2.85
CA VAL A 195 -2.37 -19.71 3.61
C VAL A 195 -2.83 -19.95 5.05
N ILE A 196 -2.01 -19.59 6.01
CA ILE A 196 -2.32 -19.78 7.44
C ILE A 196 -2.65 -18.42 8.06
N VAL A 197 -3.82 -18.31 8.69
CA VAL A 197 -4.17 -17.15 9.51
C VAL A 197 -4.04 -17.59 10.97
N ARG A 198 -2.99 -17.15 11.62
CA ARG A 198 -2.69 -17.48 13.02
C ARG A 198 -3.12 -16.34 13.92
N ILE A 199 -3.86 -16.70 15.00
CA ILE A 199 -4.38 -15.76 15.99
C ILE A 199 -3.75 -16.11 17.34
N GLU A 200 -3.05 -15.14 17.94
CA GLU A 200 -2.34 -15.30 19.20
C GLU A 200 -2.72 -14.17 20.15
N GLN A 201 -2.87 -14.48 21.41
CA GLN A 201 -3.05 -13.46 22.45
C GLN A 201 -1.69 -13.13 23.04
N GLU A 202 -1.24 -11.90 22.82
CA GLU A 202 0.00 -11.39 23.41
C GLU A 202 -0.20 -10.99 24.89
N LYS A 203 0.92 -10.94 25.62
CA LYS A 203 0.94 -10.33 26.95
C LYS A 203 0.62 -8.84 26.77
N ASN A 204 -0.04 -8.18 27.74
CA ASN A 204 -0.40 -6.74 27.71
C ASN A 204 -1.69 -6.36 26.97
N LYS A 205 -2.69 -7.25 26.93
CA LYS A 205 -3.99 -6.95 26.30
C LYS A 205 -3.88 -6.60 24.81
N GLU A 206 -3.05 -7.33 24.13
CA GLU A 206 -2.87 -7.23 22.68
C GLU A 206 -3.24 -8.55 22.03
N ILE A 207 -3.74 -8.48 20.80
CA ILE A 207 -4.00 -9.65 19.96
C ILE A 207 -3.19 -9.51 18.68
N LYS A 208 -2.50 -10.57 18.35
CA LYS A 208 -1.71 -10.66 17.12
C LYS A 208 -2.39 -11.58 16.12
N VAL A 209 -2.57 -11.09 14.93
CA VAL A 209 -3.08 -11.83 13.78
C VAL A 209 -2.02 -11.87 12.71
N SER A 210 -1.59 -13.07 12.33
CA SER A 210 -0.54 -13.31 11.35
C SER A 210 -1.13 -13.97 10.11
N VAL A 211 -0.85 -13.43 8.93
CA VAL A 211 -1.16 -14.04 7.63
C VAL A 211 0.14 -14.57 7.05
N ILE A 212 0.24 -15.89 6.94
CA ILE A 212 1.45 -16.60 6.58
C ILE A 212 1.20 -17.37 5.28
N ASN A 213 2.08 -17.21 4.31
CA ASN A 213 2.08 -18.00 3.07
C ASN A 213 3.47 -18.51 2.72
N ASN A 214 3.53 -19.70 2.14
CA ASN A 214 4.74 -20.22 1.53
C ASN A 214 4.85 -19.70 0.09
N GLY A 215 5.99 -19.11 -0.27
CA GLY A 215 6.19 -18.47 -1.54
C GLY A 215 7.66 -18.12 -1.82
N GLU A 216 7.91 -17.38 -2.89
CA GLU A 216 9.25 -16.92 -3.23
C GLU A 216 9.89 -16.04 -2.16
N GLY A 217 9.07 -15.54 -1.24
CA GLY A 217 9.53 -14.63 -0.19
C GLY A 217 9.93 -13.25 -0.73
N ILE A 218 10.40 -12.42 0.19
CA ILE A 218 10.73 -11.02 -0.08
C ILE A 218 12.15 -10.78 0.41
N PRO A 219 13.08 -10.32 -0.44
CA PRO A 219 14.41 -9.94 -0.01
C PRO A 219 14.39 -8.79 1.01
N ASP A 220 15.21 -8.88 2.07
CA ASP A 220 15.24 -7.94 3.20
C ASP A 220 15.31 -6.47 2.79
N LYS A 221 16.09 -6.16 1.74
CA LYS A 221 16.26 -4.80 1.21
C LYS A 221 14.97 -4.15 0.73
N TYR A 222 13.88 -4.92 0.55
CA TYR A 222 12.59 -4.43 0.08
C TYR A 222 11.53 -4.37 1.17
N ILE A 223 11.74 -4.99 2.33
CA ILE A 223 10.74 -5.10 3.39
C ILE A 223 10.24 -3.73 3.83
N ASP A 224 11.14 -2.80 4.14
CA ASP A 224 10.77 -1.44 4.57
C ASP A 224 10.00 -0.65 3.50
N ARG A 225 10.13 -1.05 2.23
CA ARG A 225 9.53 -0.38 1.10
C ARG A 225 8.19 -0.94 0.66
N LEU A 226 7.78 -2.10 1.17
CA LEU A 226 6.56 -2.78 0.76
C LEU A 226 5.28 -1.95 0.98
N THR A 227 5.31 -1.07 1.96
CA THR A 227 4.20 -0.15 2.27
C THR A 227 4.30 1.20 1.54
N GLU A 228 5.30 1.41 0.68
CA GLU A 228 5.37 2.58 -0.21
C GLU A 228 4.31 2.46 -1.31
N ARG A 229 3.69 3.58 -1.70
CA ARG A 229 2.67 3.61 -2.76
C ARG A 229 3.27 3.17 -4.09
N PHE A 230 2.58 2.27 -4.82
CA PHE A 230 2.99 1.70 -6.11
C PHE A 230 4.29 0.88 -6.07
N PHE A 231 4.80 0.58 -4.88
CA PHE A 231 5.99 -0.25 -4.79
C PHE A 231 5.67 -1.70 -5.12
N ARG A 232 6.54 -2.34 -5.89
CA ARG A 232 6.46 -3.76 -6.28
C ARG A 232 7.87 -4.29 -6.40
N VAL A 233 8.14 -5.46 -5.85
CA VAL A 233 9.44 -6.15 -5.94
C VAL A 233 9.71 -6.53 -7.41
N ASP A 234 8.72 -7.10 -8.10
CA ASP A 234 8.74 -7.39 -9.53
C ASP A 234 7.53 -6.74 -10.22
N LYS A 235 7.80 -5.71 -11.02
CA LYS A 235 6.76 -4.97 -11.75
C LYS A 235 6.10 -5.79 -12.85
N ALA A 236 6.86 -6.66 -13.53
CA ALA A 236 6.34 -7.44 -14.67
C ALA A 236 5.38 -8.53 -14.19
N ARG A 237 5.79 -9.29 -13.18
CA ARG A 237 4.97 -10.33 -12.57
C ARG A 237 3.72 -9.75 -11.91
N SER A 238 3.89 -8.69 -11.12
CA SER A 238 2.76 -8.06 -10.43
C SER A 238 1.70 -7.51 -11.37
N ARG A 239 2.08 -7.06 -12.59
CA ARG A 239 1.10 -6.68 -13.61
C ARG A 239 0.28 -7.87 -14.11
N LYS A 240 0.93 -9.02 -14.37
CA LYS A 240 0.25 -10.23 -14.83
C LYS A 240 -0.79 -10.74 -13.83
N ILE A 241 -0.52 -10.62 -12.54
CA ILE A 241 -1.44 -11.06 -11.47
C ILE A 241 -2.35 -9.94 -10.95
N GLY A 242 -2.38 -8.79 -11.64
CA GLY A 242 -3.35 -7.71 -11.39
C GLY A 242 -3.12 -6.89 -10.11
N GLY A 243 -1.90 -6.86 -9.57
CA GLY A 243 -1.59 -6.04 -8.39
C GLY A 243 -1.54 -4.54 -8.74
N THR A 244 -2.07 -3.68 -7.89
CA THR A 244 -2.01 -2.21 -8.03
C THR A 244 -0.77 -1.60 -7.38
N GLY A 245 -0.23 -2.25 -6.34
CA GLY A 245 0.85 -1.73 -5.50
C GLY A 245 0.38 -0.69 -4.49
N LEU A 246 -0.93 -0.59 -4.26
CA LEU A 246 -1.53 0.29 -3.26
C LEU A 246 -2.04 -0.46 -2.03
N GLY A 247 -2.36 -1.74 -2.14
CA GLY A 247 -2.99 -2.51 -1.07
C GLY A 247 -2.22 -2.46 0.26
N LEU A 248 -0.89 -2.65 0.27
CA LEU A 248 -0.09 -2.57 1.51
C LEU A 248 0.08 -1.14 2.03
N ALA A 249 0.02 -0.12 1.16
CA ALA A 249 -0.02 1.27 1.60
C ALA A 249 -1.35 1.57 2.31
N ILE A 250 -2.48 1.10 1.77
CA ILE A 250 -3.80 1.21 2.40
C ILE A 250 -3.80 0.50 3.76
N VAL A 251 -3.30 -0.75 3.82
CA VAL A 251 -3.15 -1.51 5.08
C VAL A 251 -2.40 -0.69 6.13
N LYS A 252 -1.26 -0.12 5.77
CA LYS A 252 -0.45 0.70 6.69
C LYS A 252 -1.24 1.87 7.27
N HIS A 253 -1.92 2.67 6.45
CA HIS A 253 -2.66 3.85 6.92
C HIS A 253 -3.88 3.45 7.77
N ILE A 254 -4.60 2.39 7.40
CA ILE A 254 -5.68 1.85 8.24
C ILE A 254 -5.13 1.42 9.61
N LEU A 255 -4.01 0.70 9.65
CA LEU A 255 -3.44 0.23 10.90
C LEU A 255 -2.94 1.37 11.79
N ILE A 256 -2.36 2.42 11.23
CA ILE A 256 -1.97 3.63 11.98
C ILE A 256 -3.22 4.26 12.61
N LYS A 257 -4.31 4.46 11.84
CA LYS A 257 -5.60 4.97 12.32
C LYS A 257 -6.16 4.15 13.49
N HIS A 258 -5.98 2.81 13.45
CA HIS A 258 -6.43 1.86 14.47
C HIS A 258 -5.42 1.63 15.61
N ARG A 259 -4.29 2.37 15.65
CA ARG A 259 -3.19 2.20 16.60
C ARG A 259 -2.64 0.76 16.64
N ALA A 260 -2.75 0.05 15.54
CA ALA A 260 -2.22 -1.28 15.35
C ALA A 260 -0.82 -1.23 14.70
N GLN A 261 -0.03 -2.27 14.93
CA GLN A 261 1.33 -2.35 14.41
C GLN A 261 1.43 -3.45 13.36
N LEU A 262 2.04 -3.14 12.22
CA LEU A 262 2.38 -4.11 11.17
C LEU A 262 3.83 -4.53 11.30
N SER A 263 4.08 -5.84 11.33
CA SER A 263 5.41 -6.44 11.22
C SER A 263 5.44 -7.38 10.02
N ILE A 264 6.49 -7.31 9.24
CA ILE A 264 6.67 -8.14 8.04
C ILE A 264 7.97 -8.91 8.18
N ASN A 265 7.88 -10.23 8.17
CA ASN A 265 9.02 -11.13 8.18
C ASN A 265 8.94 -12.04 6.96
N SER A 266 10.01 -12.19 6.24
CA SER A 266 10.05 -13.08 5.08
C SER A 266 11.38 -13.79 4.95
N ILE A 267 11.31 -15.07 4.66
CA ILE A 267 12.47 -15.90 4.34
C ILE A 267 12.39 -16.27 2.88
N PRO A 268 13.32 -15.83 2.03
CA PRO A 268 13.30 -16.11 0.59
C PRO A 268 13.13 -17.60 0.30
N ASN A 269 12.25 -17.93 -0.66
CA ASN A 269 11.87 -19.28 -1.07
C ASN A 269 11.29 -20.19 0.04
N GLN A 270 10.81 -19.61 1.12
CA GLN A 270 10.18 -20.36 2.22
C GLN A 270 8.84 -19.75 2.57
N GLU A 271 8.83 -18.69 3.38
CA GLU A 271 7.60 -18.09 3.87
C GLU A 271 7.63 -16.57 3.90
N THR A 272 6.45 -15.98 3.85
CA THR A 272 6.22 -14.58 4.17
C THR A 272 5.14 -14.51 5.23
N ASN A 273 5.41 -13.76 6.29
CA ASN A 273 4.54 -13.54 7.43
C ASN A 273 4.24 -12.06 7.61
N PHE A 274 2.97 -11.68 7.43
CA PHE A 274 2.44 -10.37 7.76
C PHE A 274 1.73 -10.47 9.10
N SER A 275 2.28 -9.89 10.15
CA SER A 275 1.72 -9.91 11.50
C SER A 275 1.19 -8.54 11.88
N ILE A 276 -0.04 -8.49 12.40
CA ILE A 276 -0.68 -7.29 12.90
C ILE A 276 -0.96 -7.45 14.38
N THR A 277 -0.53 -6.50 15.18
CA THR A 277 -0.82 -6.45 16.62
C THR A 277 -1.82 -5.34 16.90
N PHE A 278 -2.99 -5.70 17.44
CA PHE A 278 -4.05 -4.77 17.82
C PHE A 278 -4.14 -4.63 19.34
N PRO A 279 -4.39 -3.41 19.86
CA PRO A 279 -4.76 -3.24 21.26
C PRO A 279 -6.20 -3.73 21.49
N ILE A 280 -6.41 -4.54 22.55
CA ILE A 280 -7.73 -5.06 22.94
C ILE A 280 -8.41 -4.07 23.88
N ILE A 281 -9.72 -3.85 23.68
CA ILE A 281 -10.59 -3.16 24.62
C ILE A 281 -11.17 -4.19 25.58
N ASN A 282 -11.20 -3.88 26.87
CA ASN A 282 -11.79 -4.71 27.92
C ASN A 282 -13.32 -4.57 27.96
#